data_952c8632b13d9999456be1f2d29f3a03
#
_entry.id   952c8632b13d9999456be1f2d29f3a03
#
_cell.length_a   1.000
_cell.length_b   1.000
_cell.length_c   1.000
_cell.angle_alpha   90.00
_cell.angle_beta   90.00
_cell.angle_gamma   90.00
#
_symmetry.space_group_name_H-M   'P 1'
#
loop_
_entity.id
_entity.type
_entity.pdbx_description
1 polymer ?
#
loop_
_entity_poly.entity_id
_entity_poly.type
_entity_poly.pdbx_seq_one_letter_code
_entity_poly.pdbx_strand_id
1 'polypeptide(L)'
;RDLESPANGEWLGLAVQVEGAHRAPSFLHLQSGGQARIRLMRGDQPLLWATQLPYHDGIWLVKSLVAASPAQASVPPIDSPTLEALRGLRGEARYKAWSRYFVETLRTSPGSCLEAGRWLLRLSLAEQVPAWQPPQSHDPRERVLERWRYRSVGRDALLPDWRFYSLEKVLDDDWVQWLDWWGRDNDALIALRRVEDDEGRVKWWRKKAREGELPPVLALRLNCLDACVILDGHCRLRAGLLENVAPEILVLCAYDEQPMPVDTAQRERVLQSLAQRVDAPVRRGRRPLDSEQLNQVLLRLFDDRPWPRVLTRARAVLKEEQWCAEVRDWLAARERLDALEPIIRRVE
;
A
#
# COMPACT_ATOMS: atom_id res chain seq x y z
N ARG A 1 -8.15 -17.82 -2.40
CA ARG A 1 -9.05 -18.10 -1.28
C ARG A 1 -9.46 -16.79 -0.62
N ASP A 2 -10.78 -16.59 -0.45
CA ASP A 2 -11.26 -15.47 0.36
C ASP A 2 -10.85 -15.66 1.82
N LEU A 3 -10.44 -14.57 2.45
CA LEU A 3 -10.20 -14.48 3.88
C LEU A 3 -11.42 -13.81 4.52
N GLU A 4 -11.95 -14.44 5.55
CA GLU A 4 -13.11 -13.96 6.28
C GLU A 4 -12.77 -13.85 7.77
N SER A 5 -13.35 -12.86 8.42
CA SER A 5 -13.20 -12.66 9.86
C SER A 5 -13.84 -13.83 10.61
N PRO A 6 -13.12 -14.52 11.49
CA PRO A 6 -13.70 -15.58 12.30
C PRO A 6 -14.75 -15.07 13.31
N ALA A 7 -14.75 -13.77 13.57
CA ALA A 7 -15.66 -13.18 14.55
C ALA A 7 -17.06 -12.89 13.97
N ASN A 8 -17.12 -12.48 12.70
CA ASN A 8 -18.39 -12.00 12.10
C ASN A 8 -18.58 -12.39 10.63
N GLY A 9 -17.66 -13.19 10.04
CA GLY A 9 -17.73 -13.60 8.64
C GLY A 9 -17.47 -12.48 7.61
N GLU A 10 -17.09 -11.28 8.05
CA GLU A 10 -16.78 -10.16 7.16
C GLU A 10 -15.59 -10.49 6.27
N TRP A 11 -15.68 -10.15 4.98
CA TRP A 11 -14.58 -10.34 4.05
C TRP A 11 -13.40 -9.41 4.38
N LEU A 12 -12.22 -10.01 4.53
CA LEU A 12 -10.98 -9.31 4.91
C LEU A 12 -10.03 -9.08 3.73
N GLY A 13 -10.15 -9.89 2.69
CA GLY A 13 -9.27 -9.84 1.53
C GLY A 13 -9.22 -11.14 0.75
N LEU A 14 -8.34 -11.19 -0.24
CA LEU A 14 -8.12 -12.35 -1.10
C LEU A 14 -6.67 -12.84 -0.94
N ALA A 15 -6.50 -14.06 -0.41
CA ALA A 15 -5.21 -14.75 -0.40
C ALA A 15 -5.01 -15.52 -1.70
N VAL A 16 -3.83 -15.40 -2.29
CA VAL A 16 -3.47 -16.00 -3.57
C VAL A 16 -2.18 -16.79 -3.40
N GLN A 17 -2.17 -18.03 -3.87
CA GLN A 17 -0.97 -18.84 -4.01
C GLN A 17 -0.56 -18.82 -5.48
N VAL A 18 0.66 -18.38 -5.76
CA VAL A 18 1.28 -18.46 -7.09
C VAL A 18 2.28 -19.61 -7.07
N GLU A 19 2.00 -20.62 -7.90
CA GLU A 19 2.89 -21.77 -8.06
C GLU A 19 3.98 -21.46 -9.07
N GLY A 20 5.15 -22.07 -8.93
CA GLY A 20 6.26 -21.95 -9.85
C GLY A 20 7.62 -21.94 -9.16
N ALA A 21 8.68 -21.97 -9.94
CA ALA A 21 10.04 -21.84 -9.43
C ALA A 21 10.46 -20.37 -9.38
N HIS A 22 11.09 -19.94 -8.29
CA HIS A 22 11.67 -18.59 -8.13
C HIS A 22 12.90 -18.33 -9.03
N ARG A 23 12.88 -18.78 -10.30
CA ARG A 23 14.07 -18.78 -11.17
C ARG A 23 14.26 -17.53 -12.02
N ALA A 24 13.19 -16.85 -12.37
CA ALA A 24 13.28 -15.62 -13.17
C ALA A 24 12.61 -14.47 -12.44
N PRO A 25 13.08 -13.20 -12.59
CA PRO A 25 12.37 -12.05 -12.06
C PRO A 25 11.02 -11.92 -12.76
N SER A 26 10.02 -11.48 -12.04
CA SER A 26 8.83 -10.89 -12.65
C SER A 26 9.24 -9.67 -13.51
N PHE A 27 8.40 -9.32 -14.45
CA PHE A 27 8.67 -8.16 -15.32
C PHE A 27 8.78 -6.86 -14.50
N LEU A 28 7.93 -6.71 -13.48
CA LEU A 28 8.07 -5.67 -12.46
C LEU A 28 8.75 -6.28 -11.23
N HIS A 29 9.98 -5.86 -10.94
CA HIS A 29 10.79 -6.44 -9.87
C HIS A 29 11.67 -5.41 -9.17
N LEU A 30 12.10 -5.75 -7.96
CA LEU A 30 13.02 -4.95 -7.17
C LEU A 30 14.45 -5.49 -7.24
N GLN A 31 15.39 -4.56 -7.28
CA GLN A 31 16.80 -4.82 -7.10
C GLN A 31 17.30 -4.05 -5.89
N SER A 32 18.15 -4.68 -5.09
CA SER A 32 18.76 -4.07 -3.92
C SER A 32 20.27 -4.14 -3.98
N GLY A 33 20.92 -3.20 -3.32
CA GLY A 33 22.38 -3.10 -3.21
C GLY A 33 22.81 -2.73 -1.80
N GLY A 34 24.08 -2.45 -1.65
CA GLY A 34 24.65 -1.88 -0.43
C GLY A 34 24.04 -0.51 -0.10
N GLN A 35 24.28 0.00 1.11
CA GLN A 35 23.83 1.34 1.55
C GLN A 35 22.31 1.55 1.41
N ALA A 36 21.50 0.49 1.62
CA ALA A 36 20.03 0.53 1.48
C ALA A 36 19.56 1.14 0.14
N ARG A 37 20.33 0.92 -0.95
CA ARG A 37 19.97 1.32 -2.31
C ARG A 37 18.99 0.34 -2.92
N ILE A 38 17.90 0.86 -3.46
CA ILE A 38 16.82 0.08 -4.07
C ILE A 38 16.48 0.66 -5.43
N ARG A 39 16.14 -0.23 -6.36
CA ARG A 39 15.67 0.15 -7.69
C ARG A 39 14.49 -0.73 -8.08
N LEU A 40 13.37 -0.10 -8.45
CA LEU A 40 12.21 -0.77 -9.02
C LEU A 40 12.35 -0.78 -10.54
N MET A 41 12.28 -1.96 -11.13
CA MET A 41 12.48 -2.19 -12.56
C MET A 41 11.19 -2.66 -13.23
N ARG A 42 10.96 -2.21 -14.46
CA ARG A 42 10.00 -2.75 -15.42
C ARG A 42 10.78 -3.34 -16.59
N GLY A 43 10.97 -4.66 -16.61
CA GLY A 43 11.98 -5.27 -17.49
C GLY A 43 13.34 -4.64 -17.22
N ASP A 44 13.94 -4.04 -18.24
CA ASP A 44 15.22 -3.33 -18.12
C ASP A 44 15.10 -1.83 -17.83
N GLN A 45 13.86 -1.33 -17.72
CA GLN A 45 13.61 0.10 -17.48
C GLN A 45 13.47 0.39 -15.99
N PRO A 46 14.31 1.24 -15.40
CA PRO A 46 14.12 1.71 -14.04
C PRO A 46 12.91 2.66 -13.94
N LEU A 47 12.07 2.43 -12.95
CA LEU A 47 10.90 3.24 -12.63
C LEU A 47 11.10 4.14 -11.43
N LEU A 48 11.88 3.64 -10.47
CA LEU A 48 12.09 4.28 -9.19
C LEU A 48 13.45 3.89 -8.65
N TRP A 49 14.21 4.85 -8.18
CA TRP A 49 15.38 4.67 -7.32
C TRP A 49 15.02 5.15 -5.92
N ALA A 50 15.42 4.40 -4.92
CA ALA A 50 15.19 4.75 -3.54
C ALA A 50 16.45 4.53 -2.70
N THR A 51 16.65 5.38 -1.72
CA THR A 51 17.68 5.22 -0.71
C THR A 51 17.15 5.56 0.66
N GLN A 52 17.34 4.64 1.59
CA GLN A 52 17.00 4.86 2.99
C GLN A 52 18.17 5.57 3.67
N LEU A 53 17.88 6.61 4.44
CA LEU A 53 18.90 7.22 5.30
C LEU A 53 19.08 6.38 6.58
N PRO A 54 20.32 6.35 7.12
CA PRO A 54 20.58 5.77 8.43
C PRO A 54 19.74 6.48 9.49
N TYR A 55 19.54 5.77 10.59
CA TYR A 55 18.69 6.20 11.71
C TYR A 55 17.18 6.30 11.39
N HIS A 56 16.75 5.76 10.27
CA HIS A 56 15.31 5.65 9.91
C HIS A 56 14.58 6.99 9.79
N ASP A 57 15.28 8.07 9.41
CA ASP A 57 14.65 9.38 9.26
C ASP A 57 13.69 9.43 8.08
N GLY A 58 13.92 8.61 7.06
CA GLY A 58 13.06 8.55 5.88
C GLY A 58 13.77 8.01 4.64
N ILE A 59 13.15 8.24 3.49
CA ILE A 59 13.61 7.74 2.20
C ILE A 59 13.62 8.84 1.16
N TRP A 60 14.72 8.97 0.42
CA TRP A 60 14.73 9.69 -0.83
C TRP A 60 14.27 8.80 -1.98
N LEU A 61 13.34 9.30 -2.78
CA LEU A 61 12.84 8.68 -3.99
C LEU A 61 13.21 9.53 -5.20
N VAL A 62 13.68 8.88 -6.26
CA VAL A 62 13.81 9.47 -7.60
C VAL A 62 12.92 8.68 -8.54
N LYS A 63 11.91 9.32 -9.11
CA LYS A 63 10.88 8.69 -9.95
C LYS A 63 11.20 8.92 -11.43
N SER A 64 11.07 7.89 -12.26
CA SER A 64 11.22 8.08 -13.71
C SER A 64 9.99 8.70 -14.37
N LEU A 65 8.81 8.46 -13.80
CA LEU A 65 7.49 8.92 -14.25
C LEU A 65 7.19 8.56 -15.72
N VAL A 66 7.86 7.55 -16.25
CA VAL A 66 7.67 7.08 -17.62
C VAL A 66 6.47 6.14 -17.69
N ALA A 67 5.52 6.47 -18.54
CA ALA A 67 4.35 5.63 -18.77
C ALA A 67 4.75 4.26 -19.35
N ALA A 68 4.04 3.20 -18.95
CA ALA A 68 4.16 1.90 -19.58
C ALA A 68 3.51 1.93 -20.96
N SER A 69 4.11 1.24 -21.93
CA SER A 69 3.36 0.87 -23.12
C SER A 69 2.26 -0.15 -22.75
N PRO A 70 1.20 -0.30 -23.53
CA PRO A 70 0.15 -1.29 -23.23
C PRO A 70 0.69 -2.71 -23.03
N ALA A 71 1.74 -3.10 -23.78
CA ALA A 71 2.39 -4.41 -23.66
C ALA A 71 3.22 -4.58 -22.38
N GLN A 72 3.60 -3.47 -21.74
CA GLN A 72 4.42 -3.45 -20.52
C GLN A 72 3.60 -3.16 -19.25
N ALA A 73 2.32 -2.88 -19.40
CA ALA A 73 1.46 -2.59 -18.26
C ALA A 73 1.21 -3.88 -17.45
N SER A 74 1.33 -3.77 -16.11
CA SER A 74 0.99 -4.88 -15.21
C SER A 74 -0.49 -5.23 -15.27
N VAL A 75 -1.33 -4.23 -15.53
CA VAL A 75 -2.76 -4.39 -15.78
C VAL A 75 -3.09 -3.67 -17.09
N PRO A 76 -3.64 -4.35 -18.09
CA PRO A 76 -4.13 -3.71 -19.30
C PRO A 76 -5.21 -2.66 -18.98
N PRO A 77 -5.41 -1.65 -19.82
CA PRO A 77 -6.45 -0.66 -19.60
C PRO A 77 -7.84 -1.33 -19.46
N ILE A 78 -8.51 -1.10 -18.33
CA ILE A 78 -9.89 -1.59 -18.12
C ILE A 78 -10.79 -0.99 -19.20
N ASP A 79 -11.45 -1.85 -19.96
CA ASP A 79 -12.35 -1.48 -21.06
C ASP A 79 -13.82 -1.40 -20.62
N SER A 80 -14.68 -0.97 -21.54
CA SER A 80 -16.12 -0.86 -21.28
C SER A 80 -16.79 -2.23 -21.05
N PRO A 81 -16.49 -3.30 -21.78
CA PRO A 81 -17.04 -4.63 -21.51
C PRO A 81 -16.74 -5.13 -20.10
N THR A 82 -15.49 -4.99 -19.64
CA THR A 82 -15.09 -5.34 -18.28
C THR A 82 -15.89 -4.55 -17.23
N LEU A 83 -16.06 -3.25 -17.46
CA LEU A 83 -16.81 -2.41 -16.55
C LEU A 83 -18.29 -2.80 -16.50
N GLU A 84 -18.90 -3.08 -17.64
CA GLU A 84 -20.30 -3.54 -17.73
C GLU A 84 -20.51 -4.89 -17.06
N ALA A 85 -19.56 -5.82 -17.19
CA ALA A 85 -19.65 -7.14 -16.54
C ALA A 85 -19.66 -7.07 -15.01
N LEU A 86 -19.05 -6.02 -14.44
CA LEU A 86 -18.99 -5.81 -12.99
C LEU A 86 -19.95 -4.72 -12.50
N ARG A 87 -20.72 -4.14 -13.43
CA ARG A 87 -21.70 -3.11 -13.14
C ARG A 87 -22.81 -3.62 -12.22
N GLY A 88 -23.26 -2.75 -11.34
CA GLY A 88 -24.37 -3.08 -10.43
C GLY A 88 -23.96 -3.89 -9.20
N LEU A 89 -22.78 -4.49 -9.16
CA LEU A 89 -22.26 -5.11 -7.95
C LEU A 89 -22.04 -4.05 -6.86
N ARG A 90 -22.38 -4.36 -5.61
CA ARG A 90 -22.24 -3.46 -4.47
C ARG A 90 -21.60 -4.18 -3.29
N GLY A 91 -20.99 -3.40 -2.37
CA GLY A 91 -20.40 -3.93 -1.14
C GLY A 91 -19.42 -5.06 -1.39
N GLU A 92 -19.48 -6.09 -0.58
CA GLU A 92 -18.55 -7.22 -0.58
C GLU A 92 -18.51 -7.97 -1.92
N ALA A 93 -19.64 -8.14 -2.60
CA ALA A 93 -19.68 -8.79 -3.91
C ALA A 93 -18.84 -8.02 -4.95
N ARG A 94 -18.90 -6.69 -4.93
CA ARG A 94 -18.09 -5.82 -5.77
C ARG A 94 -16.61 -5.95 -5.43
N TYR A 95 -16.26 -5.96 -4.15
CA TYR A 95 -14.87 -6.06 -3.68
C TYR A 95 -14.23 -7.40 -4.09
N LYS A 96 -14.96 -8.49 -3.89
CA LYS A 96 -14.54 -9.84 -4.31
C LYS A 96 -14.34 -9.90 -5.83
N ALA A 97 -15.25 -9.34 -6.60
CA ALA A 97 -15.20 -9.36 -8.07
C ALA A 97 -14.00 -8.59 -8.62
N TRP A 98 -13.76 -7.35 -8.16
CA TRP A 98 -12.59 -6.57 -8.57
C TRP A 98 -11.28 -7.20 -8.11
N SER A 99 -11.24 -7.76 -6.91
CA SER A 99 -10.04 -8.45 -6.42
C SER A 99 -9.66 -9.65 -7.30
N ARG A 100 -10.65 -10.45 -7.70
CA ARG A 100 -10.42 -11.58 -8.62
C ARG A 100 -10.03 -11.12 -10.01
N TYR A 101 -10.67 -10.07 -10.54
CA TYR A 101 -10.31 -9.46 -11.81
C TYR A 101 -8.84 -9.05 -11.85
N PHE A 102 -8.37 -8.31 -10.84
CA PHE A 102 -6.98 -7.86 -10.81
C PHE A 102 -5.99 -9.01 -10.65
N VAL A 103 -6.29 -9.99 -9.80
CA VAL A 103 -5.42 -11.17 -9.63
C VAL A 103 -5.33 -11.97 -10.92
N GLU A 104 -6.44 -12.23 -11.59
CA GLU A 104 -6.45 -12.96 -12.86
C GLU A 104 -5.71 -12.19 -13.96
N THR A 105 -5.93 -10.90 -14.03
CA THR A 105 -5.22 -10.03 -14.96
C THR A 105 -3.71 -10.02 -14.70
N LEU A 106 -3.28 -9.88 -13.44
CA LEU A 106 -1.87 -9.96 -13.09
C LEU A 106 -1.26 -11.34 -13.40
N ARG A 107 -2.01 -12.42 -13.19
CA ARG A 107 -1.55 -13.78 -13.45
C ARG A 107 -1.26 -14.02 -14.93
N THR A 108 -2.03 -13.40 -15.81
CA THR A 108 -1.93 -13.57 -17.27
C THR A 108 -1.12 -12.48 -17.97
N SER A 109 -0.85 -11.35 -17.28
CA SER A 109 -0.11 -10.22 -17.86
C SER A 109 1.37 -10.51 -18.01
N PRO A 110 1.99 -10.20 -19.15
CA PRO A 110 3.44 -10.22 -19.29
C PRO A 110 4.15 -9.18 -18.42
N GLY A 111 3.45 -8.09 -18.05
CA GLY A 111 3.94 -7.03 -17.16
C GLY A 111 3.77 -7.32 -15.66
N SER A 112 3.49 -8.57 -15.29
CA SER A 112 3.16 -8.96 -13.91
C SER A 112 4.28 -8.69 -12.92
N CYS A 113 3.88 -8.39 -11.68
CA CYS A 113 4.75 -8.37 -10.50
C CYS A 113 4.66 -9.68 -9.69
N LEU A 114 3.76 -10.60 -10.06
CA LEU A 114 3.53 -11.82 -9.30
C LEU A 114 4.67 -12.82 -9.51
N GLU A 115 5.38 -13.12 -8.44
CA GLU A 115 6.35 -14.21 -8.34
C GLU A 115 5.75 -15.37 -7.57
N ALA A 116 6.35 -16.56 -7.71
CA ALA A 116 5.93 -17.73 -6.94
C ALA A 116 5.93 -17.44 -5.43
N GLY A 117 4.87 -17.85 -4.74
CA GLY A 117 4.69 -17.63 -3.31
C GLY A 117 3.29 -17.14 -2.96
N ARG A 118 3.14 -16.62 -1.75
CA ARG A 118 1.86 -16.16 -1.23
C ARG A 118 1.70 -14.66 -1.40
N TRP A 119 0.50 -14.27 -1.80
CA TRP A 119 0.11 -12.89 -2.00
C TRP A 119 -1.22 -12.61 -1.30
N LEU A 120 -1.35 -11.43 -0.77
CA LEU A 120 -2.55 -10.94 -0.12
C LEU A 120 -3.01 -9.67 -0.82
N LEU A 121 -4.30 -9.63 -1.18
CA LEU A 121 -4.96 -8.45 -1.72
C LEU A 121 -6.01 -7.99 -0.73
N ARG A 122 -5.87 -6.76 -0.22
CA ARG A 122 -6.83 -6.14 0.70
C ARG A 122 -7.33 -4.82 0.15
N LEU A 123 -8.60 -4.55 0.42
CA LEU A 123 -9.26 -3.29 0.06
C LEU A 123 -9.12 -2.28 1.18
N SER A 124 -8.80 -1.04 0.82
CA SER A 124 -8.88 0.13 1.69
C SER A 124 -9.98 1.06 1.19
N LEU A 125 -10.87 1.45 2.10
CA LEU A 125 -11.97 2.37 1.84
C LEU A 125 -11.72 3.71 2.50
N ALA A 126 -12.20 4.76 1.83
CA ALA A 126 -12.15 6.10 2.37
C ALA A 126 -13.28 6.36 3.36
N GLU A 127 -12.94 6.96 4.46
CA GLU A 127 -13.87 7.62 5.37
C GLU A 127 -13.77 9.14 5.14
N GLN A 128 -14.89 9.84 5.12
CA GLN A 128 -14.87 11.31 5.13
C GLN A 128 -14.34 11.77 6.49
N VAL A 129 -13.29 12.56 6.46
CA VAL A 129 -12.80 13.21 7.68
C VAL A 129 -13.65 14.47 7.87
N PRO A 130 -14.34 14.65 9.03
CA PRO A 130 -14.85 15.95 9.40
C PRO A 130 -13.68 16.92 9.35
N ALA A 131 -13.86 18.10 8.71
CA ALA A 131 -12.81 19.07 8.45
C ALA A 131 -11.90 19.22 9.70
N TRP A 132 -10.83 18.45 9.75
CA TRP A 132 -9.84 18.54 10.79
C TRP A 132 -9.03 19.80 10.53
N GLN A 133 -9.06 20.72 11.47
CA GLN A 133 -8.14 21.86 11.44
C GLN A 133 -6.81 21.34 11.97
N PRO A 134 -5.75 21.30 11.15
CA PRO A 134 -4.43 20.95 11.66
C PRO A 134 -4.05 21.94 12.77
N PRO A 135 -3.29 21.51 13.78
CA PRO A 135 -2.67 22.41 14.72
C PRO A 135 -1.91 23.44 13.88
N GLN A 136 -2.12 24.72 14.19
CA GLN A 136 -1.71 25.86 13.38
C GLN A 136 -0.25 25.73 12.88
N SER A 137 -0.06 25.15 11.69
CA SER A 137 1.17 25.34 10.95
C SER A 137 1.19 26.80 10.50
N HIS A 138 2.29 27.49 10.79
CA HIS A 138 2.44 28.90 10.41
C HIS A 138 2.58 29.10 8.89
N ASP A 139 2.74 28.01 8.11
CA ASP A 139 2.79 28.06 6.64
C ASP A 139 1.42 27.72 6.03
N PRO A 140 0.73 28.67 5.37
CA PRO A 140 -0.52 28.41 4.68
C PRO A 140 -0.40 27.40 3.53
N ARG A 141 0.83 27.12 3.02
CA ARG A 141 1.09 26.14 1.95
C ARG A 141 1.09 24.70 2.43
N GLU A 142 1.25 24.49 3.74
CA GLU A 142 1.17 23.16 4.36
C GLU A 142 -0.25 22.71 4.72
N ARG A 143 -1.25 23.58 4.51
CA ARG A 143 -2.65 23.23 4.74
C ARG A 143 -3.20 22.37 3.63
N VAL A 144 -2.75 21.13 3.54
CA VAL A 144 -3.44 20.12 2.75
C VAL A 144 -4.69 19.74 3.51
N LEU A 145 -5.85 20.15 3.00
CA LEU A 145 -7.14 19.68 3.49
C LEU A 145 -7.25 18.20 3.13
N GLU A 146 -6.94 17.33 4.09
CA GLU A 146 -7.16 15.90 3.92
C GLU A 146 -8.66 15.65 3.78
N ARG A 147 -9.09 15.31 2.57
CA ARG A 147 -10.50 15.05 2.29
C ARG A 147 -10.92 13.68 2.76
N TRP A 148 -10.01 12.69 2.65
CA TRP A 148 -10.31 11.31 2.92
C TRP A 148 -9.22 10.66 3.76
N ARG A 149 -9.66 9.78 4.63
CA ARG A 149 -8.82 8.89 5.41
C ARG A 149 -9.13 7.45 5.00
N TYR A 150 -8.12 6.71 4.60
CA TYR A 150 -8.28 5.33 4.14
C TYR A 150 -7.93 4.34 5.23
N ARG A 151 -8.71 3.26 5.30
CA ARG A 151 -8.43 2.11 6.15
C ARG A 151 -8.77 0.82 5.43
N SER A 152 -8.03 -0.25 5.75
CA SER A 152 -8.35 -1.58 5.23
C SER A 152 -9.69 -2.06 5.75
N VAL A 153 -10.47 -2.74 4.89
CA VAL A 153 -11.76 -3.35 5.27
C VAL A 153 -11.55 -4.49 6.26
N GLY A 154 -12.48 -4.62 7.17
CA GLY A 154 -12.46 -5.64 8.22
C GLY A 154 -11.29 -5.47 9.19
N ARG A 155 -11.56 -5.69 10.46
CA ARG A 155 -10.54 -5.61 11.51
C ARG A 155 -10.10 -7.02 11.89
N ASP A 156 -8.87 -7.36 11.58
CA ASP A 156 -8.22 -8.55 12.09
C ASP A 156 -6.83 -8.16 12.59
N ALA A 157 -6.52 -8.50 13.85
CA ALA A 157 -5.25 -8.10 14.48
C ALA A 157 -4.01 -8.72 13.81
N LEU A 158 -4.20 -9.80 13.05
CA LEU A 158 -3.12 -10.50 12.36
C LEU A 158 -2.90 -9.97 10.93
N LEU A 159 -3.88 -9.31 10.33
CA LEU A 159 -3.75 -8.81 8.96
C LEU A 159 -3.20 -7.38 8.93
N PRO A 160 -2.35 -7.06 7.95
CA PRO A 160 -1.84 -5.70 7.80
C PRO A 160 -2.97 -4.72 7.54
N ASP A 161 -2.94 -3.57 8.21
CA ASP A 161 -3.87 -2.47 8.03
C ASP A 161 -3.14 -1.29 7.40
N TRP A 162 -3.55 -0.89 6.19
CA TRP A 162 -2.95 0.23 5.48
C TRP A 162 -3.83 1.48 5.60
N ARG A 163 -3.16 2.60 5.84
CA ARG A 163 -3.79 3.91 6.04
C ARG A 163 -3.19 4.89 5.06
N PHE A 164 -4.02 5.51 4.24
CA PHE A 164 -3.59 6.53 3.29
C PHE A 164 -4.28 7.86 3.60
N TYR A 165 -3.51 8.93 3.46
CA TYR A 165 -3.99 10.31 3.55
C TYR A 165 -3.34 11.13 2.42
N SER A 166 -3.75 12.38 2.27
CA SER A 166 -3.10 13.35 1.37
C SER A 166 -2.92 12.83 -0.05
N LEU A 167 -3.94 12.16 -0.60
CA LEU A 167 -3.88 11.59 -1.95
C LEU A 167 -3.70 12.66 -3.03
N GLU A 168 -4.00 13.91 -2.75
CA GLU A 168 -3.86 15.05 -3.65
C GLU A 168 -2.42 15.23 -4.15
N LYS A 169 -1.44 14.93 -3.29
CA LYS A 169 0.00 15.05 -3.61
C LYS A 169 0.58 13.83 -4.31
N VAL A 170 -0.15 12.72 -4.38
CA VAL A 170 0.38 11.45 -4.94
C VAL A 170 0.75 11.58 -6.41
N LEU A 171 -0.04 12.35 -7.16
CA LEU A 171 0.12 12.54 -8.61
C LEU A 171 0.93 13.79 -8.96
N ASP A 172 1.56 14.43 -7.98
CA ASP A 172 2.43 15.56 -8.22
C ASP A 172 3.63 15.14 -9.08
N ASP A 173 4.04 16.04 -9.97
CA ASP A 173 5.05 15.79 -11.00
C ASP A 173 6.49 15.79 -10.49
N ASP A 174 6.70 15.84 -9.18
CA ASP A 174 8.03 15.83 -8.60
C ASP A 174 8.77 14.52 -8.88
N TRP A 175 9.89 14.64 -9.61
CA TRP A 175 10.80 13.51 -9.83
C TRP A 175 11.55 13.09 -8.58
N VAL A 176 11.77 14.03 -7.64
CA VAL A 176 12.44 13.79 -6.37
C VAL A 176 11.46 13.99 -5.25
N GLN A 177 11.36 13.02 -4.37
CA GLN A 177 10.44 13.04 -3.24
C GLN A 177 11.15 12.57 -1.98
N TRP A 178 10.99 13.31 -0.88
CA TRP A 178 11.34 12.86 0.45
C TRP A 178 10.13 12.21 1.12
N LEU A 179 10.31 11.01 1.63
CA LEU A 179 9.33 10.33 2.46
C LEU A 179 9.85 10.31 3.90
N ASP A 180 9.27 11.15 4.74
CA ASP A 180 9.58 11.20 6.16
C ASP A 180 8.82 10.08 6.91
N TRP A 181 9.53 9.27 7.67
CA TRP A 181 8.90 8.21 8.47
C TRP A 181 8.41 8.69 9.84
N TRP A 182 9.06 9.71 10.42
CA TRP A 182 8.74 10.20 11.75
C TRP A 182 7.48 11.06 11.79
N GLY A 183 7.23 11.81 10.75
CA GLY A 183 6.09 12.73 10.64
C GLY A 183 4.81 12.10 10.12
N ARG A 184 4.79 10.77 9.87
CA ARG A 184 3.67 10.11 9.22
C ARG A 184 3.03 9.02 10.06
N ASP A 185 1.73 9.17 10.30
CA ASP A 185 0.87 8.11 10.80
C ASP A 185 0.23 7.28 9.66
N ASN A 186 0.73 7.41 8.42
CA ASN A 186 0.12 6.84 7.22
C ASN A 186 1.14 6.22 6.27
N ASP A 187 0.65 5.25 5.48
CA ASP A 187 1.39 4.66 4.38
C ASP A 187 1.51 5.65 3.22
N ALA A 188 2.68 5.71 2.58
CA ALA A 188 2.85 6.51 1.38
C ALA A 188 2.27 5.78 0.16
N LEU A 189 1.58 6.52 -0.71
CA LEU A 189 1.20 6.06 -2.03
C LEU A 189 2.07 6.78 -3.07
N ILE A 190 2.71 6.04 -3.98
CA ILE A 190 3.68 6.55 -4.95
C ILE A 190 3.14 6.33 -6.36
N ALA A 191 2.99 7.41 -7.12
CA ALA A 191 2.68 7.33 -8.55
C ALA A 191 3.94 7.02 -9.36
N LEU A 192 3.82 6.13 -10.33
CA LEU A 192 4.91 5.73 -11.23
C LEU A 192 4.84 6.39 -12.62
N ARG A 193 3.81 7.20 -12.88
CA ARG A 193 3.68 7.99 -14.10
C ARG A 193 2.95 9.31 -13.86
N ARG A 194 3.15 10.25 -14.74
CA ARG A 194 2.37 11.50 -14.80
C ARG A 194 0.95 11.26 -15.28
N VAL A 195 0.05 12.14 -14.88
CA VAL A 195 -1.34 12.15 -15.33
C VAL A 195 -1.78 13.59 -15.53
N GLU A 196 -2.13 13.93 -16.77
CA GLU A 196 -2.65 15.24 -17.10
C GLU A 196 -4.19 15.26 -17.01
N ASP A 197 -4.75 16.39 -16.59
CA ASP A 197 -6.20 16.54 -16.39
C ASP A 197 -7.01 16.41 -17.68
N ASP A 198 -6.41 16.72 -18.80
CA ASP A 198 -7.03 16.70 -20.11
C ASP A 198 -6.88 15.36 -20.84
N GLU A 199 -6.14 14.40 -20.28
CA GLU A 199 -6.06 13.04 -20.83
C GLU A 199 -7.47 12.48 -21.11
N GLY A 200 -7.68 11.89 -22.28
CA GLY A 200 -8.96 11.28 -22.65
C GLY A 200 -9.43 10.23 -21.66
N ARG A 201 -8.48 9.47 -21.06
CA ARG A 201 -8.76 8.49 -20.01
C ARG A 201 -9.24 9.13 -18.71
N VAL A 202 -8.68 10.28 -18.32
CA VAL A 202 -9.13 11.02 -17.13
C VAL A 202 -10.55 11.51 -17.36
N LYS A 203 -10.84 12.12 -18.51
CA LYS A 203 -12.19 12.58 -18.88
C LYS A 203 -13.22 11.43 -18.84
N TRP A 204 -12.86 10.27 -19.36
CA TRP A 204 -13.73 9.09 -19.33
C TRP A 204 -13.99 8.60 -17.90
N TRP A 205 -12.95 8.52 -17.06
CA TRP A 205 -13.08 8.11 -15.67
C TRP A 205 -13.84 9.13 -14.82
N ARG A 206 -13.74 10.43 -15.11
CA ARG A 206 -14.56 11.45 -14.45
C ARG A 206 -16.04 11.20 -14.64
N LYS A 207 -16.46 10.82 -15.86
CA LYS A 207 -17.84 10.41 -16.11
C LYS A 207 -18.23 9.21 -15.25
N LYS A 208 -17.37 8.19 -15.17
CA LYS A 208 -17.61 6.99 -14.37
C LYS A 208 -17.62 7.26 -12.86
N ALA A 209 -16.80 8.18 -12.38
CA ALA A 209 -16.82 8.63 -10.99
C ALA A 209 -18.19 9.23 -10.62
N ARG A 210 -18.73 10.10 -11.46
CA ARG A 210 -20.08 10.69 -11.28
C ARG A 210 -21.21 9.65 -11.33
N GLU A 211 -21.02 8.58 -12.08
CA GLU A 211 -21.95 7.45 -12.14
C GLU A 211 -21.83 6.48 -10.92
N GLY A 212 -20.84 6.68 -10.03
CA GLY A 212 -20.57 5.80 -8.90
C GLY A 212 -19.97 4.45 -9.31
N GLU A 213 -19.32 4.40 -10.49
CA GLU A 213 -18.82 3.17 -11.11
C GLU A 213 -17.30 3.16 -11.28
N LEU A 214 -16.59 3.95 -10.47
CA LEU A 214 -15.13 4.02 -10.53
C LEU A 214 -14.49 2.73 -9.98
N PRO A 215 -13.72 1.97 -10.79
CA PRO A 215 -13.04 0.79 -10.28
C PRO A 215 -11.95 1.14 -9.28
N PRO A 216 -11.57 0.20 -8.38
CA PRO A 216 -10.50 0.43 -7.42
C PRO A 216 -9.16 0.74 -8.09
N VAL A 217 -8.35 1.56 -7.45
CA VAL A 217 -6.91 1.72 -7.76
C VAL A 217 -6.17 0.49 -7.23
N LEU A 218 -5.28 -0.09 -8.03
CA LEU A 218 -4.42 -1.20 -7.60
C LEU A 218 -3.04 -0.69 -7.23
N ALA A 219 -2.61 -0.99 -6.01
CA ALA A 219 -1.28 -0.65 -5.50
C ALA A 219 -0.51 -1.89 -5.03
N LEU A 220 0.81 -1.87 -5.16
CA LEU A 220 1.73 -2.90 -4.66
C LEU A 220 2.46 -2.37 -3.42
N ARG A 221 2.38 -3.10 -2.32
CA ARG A 221 3.12 -2.79 -1.09
C ARG A 221 4.61 -3.11 -1.27
N LEU A 222 5.44 -2.14 -1.00
CA LEU A 222 6.88 -2.26 -0.88
C LEU A 222 7.26 -2.04 0.60
N ASN A 223 7.29 -3.13 1.35
CA ASN A 223 7.52 -3.07 2.80
C ASN A 223 8.88 -2.47 3.16
N CYS A 224 9.89 -2.68 2.31
CA CYS A 224 11.21 -2.08 2.48
C CYS A 224 11.24 -0.54 2.34
N LEU A 225 10.20 0.05 1.76
CA LEU A 225 10.04 1.50 1.62
C LEU A 225 8.94 2.07 2.53
N ASP A 226 8.27 1.20 3.26
CA ASP A 226 7.05 1.55 4.01
C ASP A 226 6.03 2.33 3.14
N ALA A 227 5.88 1.90 1.90
CA ALA A 227 5.11 2.60 0.88
C ALA A 227 4.41 1.62 -0.08
N CYS A 228 3.43 2.13 -0.81
CA CYS A 228 2.75 1.42 -1.89
C CYS A 228 2.98 2.14 -3.22
N VAL A 229 3.26 1.41 -4.28
CA VAL A 229 3.35 1.98 -5.63
C VAL A 229 2.08 1.68 -6.41
N ILE A 230 1.55 2.64 -7.16
CA ILE A 230 0.36 2.43 -8.00
C ILE A 230 0.76 1.57 -9.20
N LEU A 231 0.18 0.37 -9.31
CA LEU A 231 0.33 -0.50 -10.47
C LEU A 231 -0.62 -0.11 -11.59
N ASP A 232 -1.88 0.19 -11.22
CA ASP A 232 -2.93 0.59 -12.15
C ASP A 232 -3.91 1.54 -11.47
N GLY A 233 -4.47 2.49 -12.24
CA GLY A 233 -5.49 3.41 -11.75
C GLY A 233 -5.03 4.85 -11.53
N HIS A 234 -3.86 5.27 -12.01
CA HIS A 234 -3.43 6.66 -11.93
C HIS A 234 -4.49 7.65 -12.46
N CYS A 235 -5.06 7.40 -13.67
CA CYS A 235 -6.15 8.22 -14.20
C CYS A 235 -7.44 8.13 -13.39
N ARG A 236 -7.71 6.97 -12.74
CA ARG A 236 -8.88 6.82 -11.85
C ARG A 236 -8.71 7.62 -10.58
N LEU A 237 -7.51 7.58 -9.99
CA LEU A 237 -7.17 8.41 -8.84
C LEU A 237 -7.35 9.90 -9.19
N ARG A 238 -6.78 10.36 -10.31
CA ARG A 238 -6.93 11.74 -10.75
C ARG A 238 -8.38 12.13 -10.99
N ALA A 239 -9.14 11.27 -11.65
CA ALA A 239 -10.56 11.50 -11.90
C ALA A 239 -11.38 11.59 -10.60
N GLY A 240 -11.10 10.71 -9.64
CA GLY A 240 -11.73 10.76 -8.32
C GLY A 240 -11.44 12.07 -7.58
N LEU A 241 -10.17 12.51 -7.58
CA LEU A 241 -9.77 13.79 -7.00
C LEU A 241 -10.51 14.98 -7.64
N LEU A 242 -10.61 15.01 -8.98
CA LEU A 242 -11.28 16.08 -9.72
C LEU A 242 -12.80 16.11 -9.50
N GLU A 243 -13.43 14.95 -9.34
CA GLU A 243 -14.89 14.84 -9.11
C GLU A 243 -15.27 14.78 -7.61
N ASN A 244 -14.30 14.89 -6.71
CA ASN A 244 -14.49 14.73 -5.25
C ASN A 244 -15.16 13.40 -4.88
N VAL A 245 -14.78 12.32 -5.57
CA VAL A 245 -15.24 10.95 -5.34
C VAL A 245 -14.03 10.13 -4.89
N ALA A 246 -14.06 9.63 -3.66
CA ALA A 246 -12.97 8.82 -3.11
C ALA A 246 -12.84 7.49 -3.89
N PRO A 247 -11.73 7.24 -4.62
CA PRO A 247 -11.51 5.95 -5.24
C PRO A 247 -11.19 4.90 -4.18
N GLU A 248 -11.70 3.68 -4.35
CA GLU A 248 -11.29 2.53 -3.54
C GLU A 248 -9.84 2.15 -3.88
N ILE A 249 -9.06 1.66 -2.91
CA ILE A 249 -7.67 1.24 -3.12
C ILE A 249 -7.52 -0.24 -2.75
N LEU A 250 -7.14 -1.07 -3.72
CA LEU A 250 -6.75 -2.46 -3.50
C LEU A 250 -5.22 -2.52 -3.35
N VAL A 251 -4.76 -3.03 -2.22
CA VAL A 251 -3.32 -3.19 -1.92
C VAL A 251 -2.94 -4.65 -2.03
N LEU A 252 -2.02 -4.94 -2.95
CA LEU A 252 -1.39 -6.23 -3.13
C LEU A 252 -0.07 -6.27 -2.35
N CYS A 253 0.18 -7.34 -1.59
CA CYS A 253 1.47 -7.57 -0.95
C CYS A 253 1.87 -9.04 -1.00
N ALA A 254 3.17 -9.31 -1.09
CA ALA A 254 3.71 -10.64 -0.83
C ALA A 254 3.74 -10.86 0.69
N TYR A 255 3.48 -12.10 1.14
CA TYR A 255 3.56 -12.46 2.56
C TYR A 255 4.01 -13.90 2.76
N ASP A 256 4.53 -14.18 3.95
CA ASP A 256 4.71 -15.52 4.48
C ASP A 256 3.92 -15.70 5.75
N GLU A 257 3.53 -16.92 6.05
CA GLU A 257 2.93 -17.28 7.33
C GLU A 257 4.02 -17.72 8.31
N GLN A 258 4.13 -16.98 9.39
CA GLN A 258 5.01 -17.36 10.48
C GLN A 258 4.18 -18.01 11.61
N PRO A 259 4.60 -19.17 12.12
CA PRO A 259 3.94 -19.74 13.29
C PRO A 259 4.08 -18.76 14.46
N MET A 260 2.98 -18.51 15.16
CA MET A 260 3.01 -17.75 16.42
C MET A 260 3.62 -18.66 17.51
N PRO A 261 4.75 -18.27 18.09
CA PRO A 261 5.25 -19.00 19.26
C PRO A 261 4.27 -18.78 20.42
N VAL A 262 3.76 -19.89 20.95
CA VAL A 262 2.87 -19.85 22.12
C VAL A 262 3.70 -19.56 23.37
N ASP A 263 3.62 -18.34 23.87
CA ASP A 263 4.18 -17.99 25.19
C ASP A 263 3.16 -18.33 26.30
N THR A 264 3.22 -19.56 26.80
CA THR A 264 2.35 -20.05 27.87
C THR A 264 2.51 -19.24 29.15
N ALA A 265 3.71 -18.79 29.48
CA ALA A 265 3.96 -17.97 30.67
C ALA A 265 3.35 -16.59 30.56
N GLN A 266 3.37 -16.00 29.37
CA GLN A 266 2.69 -14.75 29.11
C GLN A 266 1.17 -14.91 29.18
N ARG A 267 0.62 -16.00 28.62
CA ARG A 267 -0.82 -16.32 28.72
C ARG A 267 -1.26 -16.43 30.17
N GLU A 268 -0.54 -17.17 30.98
CA GLU A 268 -0.85 -17.30 32.40
C GLU A 268 -0.82 -15.98 33.13
N ARG A 269 0.20 -15.14 32.90
CA ARG A 269 0.26 -13.79 33.51
C ARG A 269 -0.92 -12.91 33.13
N VAL A 270 -1.34 -12.95 31.85
CA VAL A 270 -2.50 -12.18 31.38
C VAL A 270 -3.79 -12.71 32.03
N LEU A 271 -3.98 -14.04 32.06
CA LEU A 271 -5.15 -14.66 32.70
C LEU A 271 -5.23 -14.31 34.20
N GLN A 272 -4.11 -14.39 34.93
CA GLN A 272 -4.04 -13.99 36.33
C GLN A 272 -4.40 -12.49 36.51
N SER A 273 -3.86 -11.62 35.64
CA SER A 273 -4.19 -10.22 35.67
C SER A 273 -5.68 -9.95 35.39
N LEU A 274 -6.28 -10.69 34.45
CA LEU A 274 -7.70 -10.60 34.15
C LEU A 274 -8.57 -11.06 35.33
N ALA A 275 -8.23 -12.22 35.92
CA ALA A 275 -8.93 -12.74 37.12
C ALA A 275 -8.90 -11.72 38.26
N GLN A 276 -7.73 -11.15 38.57
CA GLN A 276 -7.59 -10.12 39.60
C GLN A 276 -8.43 -8.86 39.30
N ARG A 277 -8.63 -8.52 38.02
CA ARG A 277 -9.46 -7.35 37.63
C ARG A 277 -10.95 -7.63 37.66
N VAL A 278 -11.38 -8.87 37.43
CA VAL A 278 -12.77 -9.30 37.55
C VAL A 278 -13.19 -9.37 39.02
N ASP A 279 -12.29 -9.91 39.88
CA ASP A 279 -12.56 -10.08 41.31
C ASP A 279 -12.33 -8.80 42.16
N ALA A 280 -11.73 -7.77 41.56
CA ALA A 280 -11.42 -6.54 42.28
C ALA A 280 -12.70 -5.72 42.58
N PRO A 281 -12.91 -5.29 43.82
CA PRO A 281 -14.03 -4.41 44.15
C PRO A 281 -13.92 -3.11 43.33
N VAL A 282 -15.08 -2.66 42.83
CA VAL A 282 -15.18 -1.44 42.01
C VAL A 282 -14.62 -0.24 42.80
N ARG A 283 -13.39 0.13 42.56
CA ARG A 283 -12.76 1.32 43.11
C ARG A 283 -13.09 2.52 42.25
N ARG A 284 -13.41 3.68 42.88
CA ARG A 284 -13.69 4.93 42.17
C ARG A 284 -12.64 5.21 41.09
N GLY A 285 -13.05 5.26 39.81
CA GLY A 285 -12.22 5.63 38.65
C GLY A 285 -11.78 4.47 37.75
N ARG A 286 -12.01 3.19 38.09
CA ARG A 286 -11.78 2.05 37.18
C ARG A 286 -13.13 1.40 36.81
N ARG A 287 -13.47 1.46 35.53
CA ARG A 287 -14.59 0.68 34.99
C ARG A 287 -14.22 -0.81 34.99
N PRO A 288 -15.10 -1.70 35.51
CA PRO A 288 -14.92 -3.13 35.30
C PRO A 288 -14.88 -3.43 33.80
N LEU A 289 -14.08 -4.46 33.43
CA LEU A 289 -14.13 -4.95 32.05
C LEU A 289 -15.53 -5.51 31.80
N ASP A 290 -16.18 -5.04 30.73
CA ASP A 290 -17.41 -5.68 30.29
C ASP A 290 -17.10 -7.06 29.65
N SER A 291 -18.13 -7.90 29.52
CA SER A 291 -17.98 -9.25 28.98
C SER A 291 -17.46 -9.27 27.55
N GLU A 292 -17.75 -8.25 26.75
CA GLU A 292 -17.29 -8.14 25.38
C GLU A 292 -15.79 -7.83 25.32
N GLN A 293 -15.32 -6.89 26.14
CA GLN A 293 -13.90 -6.56 26.27
C GLN A 293 -13.09 -7.78 26.77
N LEU A 294 -13.63 -8.53 27.75
CA LEU A 294 -13.01 -9.73 28.25
C LEU A 294 -12.89 -10.79 27.13
N ASN A 295 -13.98 -11.05 26.42
CA ASN A 295 -13.99 -11.99 25.30
C ASN A 295 -12.99 -11.60 24.20
N GLN A 296 -12.91 -10.32 23.86
CA GLN A 296 -11.95 -9.82 22.87
C GLN A 296 -10.50 -10.07 23.30
N VAL A 297 -10.19 -9.86 24.58
CA VAL A 297 -8.85 -10.13 25.11
C VAL A 297 -8.54 -11.63 25.08
N LEU A 298 -9.49 -12.48 25.47
CA LEU A 298 -9.32 -13.95 25.45
C LEU A 298 -9.16 -14.48 24.01
N LEU A 299 -9.98 -14.01 23.06
CA LEU A 299 -9.85 -14.40 21.67
C LEU A 299 -8.47 -14.06 21.11
N ARG A 300 -7.93 -12.89 21.42
CA ARG A 300 -6.57 -12.49 21.01
C ARG A 300 -5.48 -13.32 21.72
N LEU A 301 -5.67 -13.61 22.99
CA LEU A 301 -4.70 -14.35 23.80
C LEU A 301 -4.55 -15.80 23.33
N PHE A 302 -5.62 -16.39 22.80
CA PHE A 302 -5.66 -17.76 22.29
C PHE A 302 -5.69 -17.85 20.77
N ASP A 303 -5.41 -16.75 20.06
CA ASP A 303 -5.29 -16.75 18.62
C ASP A 303 -3.92 -17.30 18.20
N ASP A 304 -3.88 -18.60 17.88
CA ASP A 304 -2.68 -19.33 17.47
C ASP A 304 -2.55 -19.40 15.94
N ARG A 305 -3.38 -18.66 15.21
CA ARG A 305 -3.28 -18.63 13.73
C ARG A 305 -1.90 -18.11 13.31
N PRO A 306 -1.32 -18.68 12.24
CA PRO A 306 -0.07 -18.15 11.70
C PRO A 306 -0.21 -16.69 11.33
N TRP A 307 0.79 -15.89 11.69
CA TRP A 307 0.81 -14.47 11.37
C TRP A 307 1.31 -14.24 9.94
N PRO A 308 0.56 -13.52 9.09
CA PRO A 308 1.04 -13.10 7.78
C PRO A 308 2.08 -11.98 7.93
N ARG A 309 3.34 -12.33 7.73
CA ARG A 309 4.43 -11.35 7.66
C ARG A 309 4.51 -10.80 6.25
N VAL A 310 4.27 -9.50 6.08
CA VAL A 310 4.43 -8.81 4.79
C VAL A 310 5.90 -8.77 4.39
N LEU A 311 6.16 -9.10 3.14
CA LEU A 311 7.50 -9.19 2.57
C LEU A 311 7.65 -8.23 1.40
N THR A 312 8.90 -7.88 1.13
CA THR A 312 9.33 -7.34 -0.17
C THR A 312 10.45 -8.21 -0.68
N ARG A 313 10.27 -8.76 -1.87
CA ARG A 313 11.29 -9.57 -2.52
C ARG A 313 12.13 -8.67 -3.40
N ALA A 314 13.44 -8.70 -3.19
CA ALA A 314 14.39 -7.94 -3.97
C ALA A 314 15.59 -8.83 -4.33
N ARG A 315 16.22 -8.55 -5.46
CA ARG A 315 17.46 -9.21 -5.89
C ARG A 315 18.65 -8.37 -5.48
N ALA A 316 19.57 -8.95 -4.77
CA ALA A 316 20.82 -8.29 -4.33
C ALA A 316 21.86 -8.24 -5.46
N VAL A 317 21.55 -7.54 -6.55
CA VAL A 317 22.37 -7.46 -7.76
C VAL A 317 22.84 -6.04 -8.09
N LEU A 318 22.38 -5.05 -7.34
CA LEU A 318 22.64 -3.63 -7.63
C LEU A 318 23.97 -3.20 -7.04
N LYS A 319 24.87 -2.69 -7.90
CA LYS A 319 26.12 -2.07 -7.47
C LYS A 319 25.90 -0.61 -7.14
N GLU A 320 26.51 -0.15 -6.06
CA GLU A 320 26.35 1.23 -5.58
C GLU A 320 26.78 2.26 -6.61
N GLU A 321 27.94 2.06 -7.25
CA GLU A 321 28.47 2.97 -8.26
C GLU A 321 27.52 3.08 -9.46
N GLN A 322 26.93 1.96 -9.88
CA GLN A 322 25.95 1.93 -10.96
C GLN A 322 24.69 2.71 -10.56
N TRP A 323 24.17 2.48 -9.34
CA TRP A 323 23.00 3.18 -8.85
C TRP A 323 23.22 4.70 -8.79
N CYS A 324 24.35 5.14 -8.23
CA CYS A 324 24.71 6.55 -8.16
C CYS A 324 24.89 7.21 -9.52
N ALA A 325 25.49 6.49 -10.47
CA ALA A 325 25.66 6.98 -11.85
C ALA A 325 24.30 7.17 -12.54
N GLU A 326 23.42 6.17 -12.45
CA GLU A 326 22.07 6.24 -13.04
C GLU A 326 21.25 7.41 -12.48
N VAL A 327 21.25 7.60 -11.15
CA VAL A 327 20.53 8.70 -10.50
C VAL A 327 21.12 10.05 -10.95
N ARG A 328 22.45 10.17 -11.00
CA ARG A 328 23.12 11.39 -11.48
C ARG A 328 22.72 11.72 -12.92
N ASP A 329 22.82 10.75 -13.81
CA ASP A 329 22.51 10.92 -15.23
C ASP A 329 21.04 11.28 -15.42
N TRP A 330 20.16 10.64 -14.64
CA TRP A 330 18.73 10.93 -14.66
C TRP A 330 18.39 12.35 -14.20
N LEU A 331 19.02 12.84 -13.12
CA LEU A 331 18.83 14.19 -12.62
C LEU A 331 19.50 15.23 -13.51
N ALA A 332 20.69 14.95 -14.06
CA ALA A 332 21.38 15.84 -14.99
C ALA A 332 20.54 16.11 -16.24
N ALA A 333 19.93 15.06 -16.83
CA ALA A 333 19.07 15.20 -18.00
C ALA A 333 17.78 16.05 -17.73
N ARG A 334 17.53 16.42 -16.47
CA ARG A 334 16.37 17.20 -16.01
C ARG A 334 16.75 18.49 -15.31
N GLU A 335 18.03 18.86 -15.40
CA GLU A 335 18.58 20.06 -14.76
C GLU A 335 18.34 20.10 -13.22
N ARG A 336 18.32 18.92 -12.57
CA ARG A 336 18.01 18.74 -11.13
C ARG A 336 19.21 18.16 -10.35
N LEU A 337 20.43 18.45 -10.75
CA LEU A 337 21.63 18.05 -10.01
C LEU A 337 21.71 18.66 -8.61
N ASP A 338 20.96 19.74 -8.36
CA ASP A 338 20.79 20.33 -7.03
C ASP A 338 20.27 19.33 -5.99
N ALA A 339 19.46 18.39 -6.41
CA ALA A 339 18.89 17.35 -5.54
C ALA A 339 19.82 16.13 -5.33
N LEU A 340 20.96 16.05 -6.03
CA LEU A 340 21.79 14.83 -6.03
C LEU A 340 22.46 14.56 -4.69
N GLU A 341 23.07 15.59 -4.08
CA GLU A 341 23.90 15.41 -2.89
C GLU A 341 23.17 14.71 -1.73
N PRO A 342 21.97 15.16 -1.28
CA PRO A 342 21.27 14.50 -0.19
C PRO A 342 20.85 13.06 -0.51
N ILE A 343 20.66 12.74 -1.80
CA ILE A 343 20.24 11.39 -2.27
C ILE A 343 21.40 10.41 -2.23
N ILE A 344 22.62 10.84 -2.63
CA ILE A 344 23.78 9.93 -2.72
C ILE A 344 24.67 9.97 -1.49
N ARG A 345 24.39 10.89 -0.56
CA ARG A 345 25.20 11.09 0.65
C ARG A 345 25.39 9.78 1.39
N ARG A 346 26.62 9.44 1.69
CA ARG A 346 26.97 8.40 2.65
C ARG A 346 26.83 8.96 4.05
N VAL A 347 26.16 8.25 4.92
CA VAL A 347 26.26 8.53 6.33
C VAL A 347 27.32 7.59 6.88
N GLU A 348 28.39 8.18 7.34
CA GLU A 348 29.49 7.49 8.01
C GLU A 348 29.08 6.97 9.38
#